data_b4bd7721dbe621b9ecf4edb43c664053
#
_entry.id   b4bd7721dbe621b9ecf4edb43c664053
#
_cell.length_a   1.000
_cell.length_b   1.000
_cell.length_c   1.000
_cell.angle_alpha   90.00
_cell.angle_beta   90.00
_cell.angle_gamma   90.00
#
_symmetry.space_group_name_H-M   'P 1'
#
loop_
_entity.id
_entity.type
_entity.pdbx_description
1 polymer ?
#
loop_
_entity_poly.entity_id
_entity_poly.type
_entity_poly.pdbx_seq_one_letter_code
_entity_poly.pdbx_strand_id
1 'polypeptide(L)'
;SKLTVKTDQEPAILALVEDLIKMRVDKGAGETIPENSPTYSHQSNGVVERGVQSVEGMIRTMRSALEERITGKLEIEDSIWPWIVEYSSYLLNRLEVGKDGKTAYERSKGKRAKVNGIEFGEAVLWKRRPVGGALGKLAVLWEDGIYLGVKGTTGELIVGAGEGVYRTRTIQRK
;
A
#
# COMPACT_ATOMS: atom_id res chain seq x y z
N SER A 1 19.91 -1.44 -12.61
CA SER A 1 18.89 -1.04 -13.62
C SER A 1 18.81 0.47 -13.72
N LYS A 2 18.71 1.01 -14.93
CA LYS A 2 18.53 2.43 -15.20
C LYS A 2 17.09 2.84 -14.88
N LEU A 3 16.89 3.98 -14.20
CA LEU A 3 15.59 4.55 -13.84
C LEU A 3 15.54 5.99 -14.30
N THR A 4 14.52 6.35 -15.08
CA THR A 4 14.21 7.76 -15.38
C THR A 4 13.06 8.19 -14.45
N VAL A 5 13.26 9.31 -13.74
CA VAL A 5 12.26 9.91 -12.84
C VAL A 5 11.83 11.23 -13.42
N LYS A 6 10.59 11.27 -13.91
CA LYS A 6 10.00 12.48 -14.47
C LYS A 6 9.17 13.20 -13.41
N THR A 7 9.46 14.48 -13.20
CA THR A 7 8.79 15.31 -12.19
C THR A 7 8.53 16.72 -12.74
N ASP A 8 7.73 17.50 -12.02
CA ASP A 8 7.68 18.95 -12.20
C ASP A 8 8.88 19.62 -11.52
N GLN A 9 8.95 20.95 -11.63
CA GLN A 9 10.06 21.74 -11.08
C GLN A 9 9.73 22.35 -9.71
N GLU A 10 8.78 21.79 -8.99
CA GLU A 10 8.47 22.24 -7.63
C GLU A 10 9.65 21.92 -6.69
N PRO A 11 10.14 22.90 -5.89
CA PRO A 11 11.32 22.71 -5.04
C PRO A 11 11.25 21.52 -4.10
N ALA A 12 10.07 21.23 -3.54
CA ALA A 12 9.86 20.06 -2.66
C ALA A 12 10.05 18.74 -3.40
N ILE A 13 9.58 18.67 -4.66
CA ILE A 13 9.70 17.46 -5.48
C ILE A 13 11.16 17.29 -5.94
N LEU A 14 11.85 18.36 -6.30
CA LEU A 14 13.27 18.29 -6.66
C LEU A 14 14.12 17.77 -5.50
N ALA A 15 13.90 18.26 -4.27
CA ALA A 15 14.58 17.76 -3.08
C ALA A 15 14.31 16.26 -2.84
N LEU A 16 13.07 15.82 -3.00
CA LEU A 16 12.70 14.41 -2.90
C LEU A 16 13.42 13.53 -3.94
N VAL A 17 13.56 14.02 -5.18
CA VAL A 17 14.28 13.30 -6.25
C VAL A 17 15.77 13.20 -5.93
N GLU A 18 16.39 14.25 -5.40
CA GLU A 18 17.79 14.22 -4.95
C GLU A 18 18.01 13.16 -3.85
N ASP A 19 17.14 13.10 -2.86
CA ASP A 19 17.21 12.10 -1.80
C ASP A 19 16.97 10.67 -2.32
N LEU A 20 16.07 10.51 -3.27
CA LEU A 20 15.87 9.23 -3.97
C LEU A 20 17.14 8.79 -4.71
N ILE A 21 17.82 9.71 -5.40
CA ILE A 21 19.07 9.42 -6.10
C ILE A 21 20.12 8.96 -5.11
N LYS A 22 20.34 9.69 -4.02
CA LYS A 22 21.30 9.33 -2.95
C LYS A 22 20.99 7.94 -2.39
N MET A 23 19.75 7.69 -2.00
CA MET A 23 19.33 6.40 -1.44
C MET A 23 19.55 5.24 -2.42
N ARG A 24 19.35 5.45 -3.73
CA ARG A 24 19.58 4.42 -4.75
C ARG A 24 21.06 4.13 -4.96
N VAL A 25 21.92 5.15 -4.91
CA VAL A 25 23.37 5.00 -4.95
C VAL A 25 23.85 4.20 -3.75
N ASP A 26 23.44 4.54 -2.55
CA ASP A 26 23.80 3.85 -1.30
C ASP A 26 23.41 2.35 -1.31
N LYS A 27 22.32 2.03 -1.97
CA LYS A 27 21.85 0.64 -2.14
C LYS A 27 22.46 -0.09 -3.35
N GLY A 28 23.45 0.49 -4.02
CA GLY A 28 24.06 -0.11 -5.20
C GLY A 28 23.09 -0.28 -6.39
N ALA A 29 22.03 0.52 -6.44
CA ALA A 29 21.10 0.52 -7.57
C ALA A 29 21.75 1.20 -8.80
N GLY A 30 21.25 0.86 -9.99
CA GLY A 30 21.76 1.46 -11.22
C GLY A 30 21.41 2.96 -11.34
N GLU A 31 21.90 3.56 -12.41
CA GLU A 31 21.75 4.99 -12.71
C GLU A 31 20.32 5.51 -12.59
N THR A 32 20.17 6.68 -11.98
CA THR A 32 18.89 7.42 -11.92
C THR A 32 19.04 8.73 -12.69
N ILE A 33 18.16 8.93 -13.67
CA ILE A 33 18.15 10.12 -14.53
C ILE A 33 16.92 10.96 -14.15
N PRO A 34 17.12 12.14 -13.56
CA PRO A 34 16.04 13.10 -13.40
C PRO A 34 15.65 13.70 -14.76
N GLU A 35 14.37 13.76 -15.04
CA GLU A 35 13.78 14.41 -16.21
C GLU A 35 12.72 15.41 -15.74
N ASN A 36 12.99 16.69 -15.88
CA ASN A 36 12.04 17.72 -15.50
C ASN A 36 11.03 17.99 -16.62
N SER A 37 9.76 18.10 -16.26
CA SER A 37 8.73 18.57 -17.18
C SER A 37 8.99 20.03 -17.57
N PRO A 38 8.68 20.43 -18.82
CA PRO A 38 8.76 21.83 -19.21
C PRO A 38 7.92 22.71 -18.28
N THR A 39 8.45 23.89 -17.93
CA THR A 39 7.75 24.87 -17.11
C THR A 39 6.40 25.22 -17.76
N TYR A 40 5.32 25.24 -17.00
CA TYR A 40 3.94 25.47 -17.45
C TYR A 40 3.32 24.39 -18.37
N SER A 41 3.92 23.22 -18.49
CA SER A 41 3.35 22.12 -19.28
C SER A 41 2.53 21.15 -18.41
N HIS A 42 1.29 21.52 -18.08
CA HIS A 42 0.36 20.66 -17.33
C HIS A 42 0.08 19.32 -18.03
N GLN A 43 0.10 19.31 -19.37
CA GLN A 43 -0.14 18.08 -20.14
C GLN A 43 0.95 17.01 -19.95
N SER A 44 2.19 17.42 -19.67
CA SER A 44 3.30 16.48 -19.51
C SER A 44 3.20 15.63 -18.24
N ASN A 45 2.47 16.09 -17.22
CA ASN A 45 2.27 15.43 -15.94
C ASN A 45 0.90 14.75 -15.80
N GLY A 46 0.04 14.82 -16.83
CA GLY A 46 -1.33 14.29 -16.76
C GLY A 46 -1.46 12.80 -16.40
N VAL A 47 -0.44 11.98 -16.66
CA VAL A 47 -0.42 10.57 -16.24
C VAL A 47 -0.24 10.45 -14.73
N VAL A 48 0.67 11.25 -14.17
CA VAL A 48 0.94 11.26 -12.72
C VAL A 48 -0.26 11.83 -11.97
N GLU A 49 -0.80 12.97 -12.43
CA GLU A 49 -1.99 13.60 -11.84
C GLU A 49 -3.18 12.64 -11.80
N ARG A 50 -3.43 11.91 -12.88
CA ARG A 50 -4.48 10.86 -12.91
C ARG A 50 -4.18 9.75 -11.91
N GLY A 51 -2.93 9.31 -11.78
CA GLY A 51 -2.52 8.33 -10.80
C GLY A 51 -2.80 8.80 -9.37
N VAL A 52 -2.47 10.05 -9.05
CA VAL A 52 -2.77 10.66 -7.75
C VAL A 52 -4.29 10.69 -7.51
N GLN A 53 -5.08 11.15 -8.48
CA GLN A 53 -6.54 11.18 -8.38
C GLN A 53 -7.14 9.78 -8.16
N SER A 54 -6.60 8.73 -8.81
CA SER A 54 -7.03 7.35 -8.59
C SER A 54 -6.76 6.89 -7.16
N VAL A 55 -5.56 7.17 -6.64
CA VAL A 55 -5.20 6.84 -5.24
C VAL A 55 -6.09 7.59 -4.25
N GLU A 56 -6.27 8.88 -4.43
CA GLU A 56 -7.16 9.69 -3.58
C GLU A 56 -8.61 9.19 -3.62
N GLY A 57 -9.11 8.82 -4.80
CA GLY A 57 -10.43 8.22 -4.97
C GLY A 57 -10.58 6.93 -4.16
N MET A 58 -9.59 6.05 -4.23
CA MET A 58 -9.57 4.80 -3.46
C MET A 58 -9.49 5.06 -1.95
N ILE A 59 -8.65 6.01 -1.51
CA ILE A 59 -8.55 6.42 -0.10
C ILE A 59 -9.89 6.92 0.41
N ARG A 60 -10.59 7.80 -0.34
CA ARG A 60 -11.93 8.30 0.03
C ARG A 60 -12.94 7.16 0.19
N THR A 61 -12.92 6.19 -0.73
CA THR A 61 -13.80 5.03 -0.66
C THR A 61 -13.52 4.17 0.57
N MET A 62 -12.25 3.86 0.85
CA MET A 62 -11.88 3.07 2.03
C MET A 62 -12.17 3.79 3.34
N ARG A 63 -11.90 5.11 3.39
CA ARG A 63 -12.26 5.94 4.52
C ARG A 63 -13.75 5.86 4.82
N SER A 64 -14.59 6.09 3.80
CA SER A 64 -16.05 6.07 3.96
C SER A 64 -16.55 4.72 4.46
N ALA A 65 -16.05 3.61 3.88
CA ALA A 65 -16.42 2.27 4.31
C ALA A 65 -15.97 1.95 5.75
N LEU A 66 -14.77 2.43 6.13
CA LEU A 66 -14.26 2.24 7.49
C LEU A 66 -15.04 3.07 8.51
N GLU A 67 -15.30 4.35 8.21
CA GLU A 67 -16.10 5.26 9.07
C GLU A 67 -17.51 4.71 9.30
N GLU A 68 -18.14 4.16 8.27
CA GLU A 68 -19.43 3.48 8.39
C GLU A 68 -19.35 2.25 9.32
N ARG A 69 -18.33 1.44 9.16
CA ARG A 69 -18.13 0.22 9.96
C ARG A 69 -17.87 0.50 11.43
N ILE A 70 -17.08 1.51 11.75
CA ILE A 70 -16.78 1.90 13.13
C ILE A 70 -17.86 2.83 13.74
N THR A 71 -18.83 3.27 12.93
CA THR A 71 -19.83 4.25 13.34
C THR A 71 -19.20 5.54 13.91
N GLY A 72 -18.12 6.00 13.26
CA GLY A 72 -17.33 7.15 13.71
C GLY A 72 -16.62 7.86 12.56
N LYS A 73 -15.85 8.88 12.90
CA LYS A 73 -15.00 9.61 11.95
C LYS A 73 -13.53 9.29 12.19
N LEU A 74 -12.75 9.28 11.13
CA LEU A 74 -11.30 9.19 11.21
C LEU A 74 -10.70 10.58 11.31
N GLU A 75 -9.93 10.79 12.37
CA GLU A 75 -9.18 12.02 12.57
C GLU A 75 -7.83 11.94 11.81
N ILE A 76 -7.24 13.11 11.53
CA ILE A 76 -5.98 13.19 10.76
C ILE A 76 -4.82 12.50 11.48
N GLU A 77 -4.83 12.52 12.81
CA GLU A 77 -3.83 11.96 13.69
C GLU A 77 -3.91 10.43 13.83
N ASP A 78 -4.96 9.81 13.30
CA ASP A 78 -5.15 8.36 13.42
C ASP A 78 -4.04 7.59 12.71
N SER A 79 -3.45 6.63 13.39
CA SER A 79 -2.36 5.78 12.88
C SER A 79 -2.78 4.83 11.74
N ILE A 80 -4.04 4.85 11.36
CA ILE A 80 -4.59 4.03 10.27
C ILE A 80 -4.23 4.55 8.87
N TRP A 81 -3.97 5.85 8.71
CA TRP A 81 -3.78 6.51 7.42
C TRP A 81 -2.67 5.90 6.55
N PRO A 82 -1.46 5.63 7.07
CA PRO A 82 -0.42 4.99 6.26
C PRO A 82 -0.85 3.65 5.66
N TRP A 83 -1.67 2.90 6.40
CA TRP A 83 -2.19 1.60 5.96
C TRP A 83 -3.26 1.73 4.88
N ILE A 84 -4.14 2.74 4.98
CA ILE A 84 -5.11 3.06 3.92
C ILE A 84 -4.38 3.40 2.62
N VAL A 85 -3.34 4.23 2.68
CA VAL A 85 -2.56 4.63 1.50
C VAL A 85 -1.81 3.43 0.88
N GLU A 86 -1.14 2.61 1.71
CA GLU A 86 -0.42 1.42 1.24
C GLU A 86 -1.39 0.43 0.57
N TYR A 87 -2.54 0.17 1.19
CA TYR A 87 -3.51 -0.78 0.66
C TYR A 87 -4.24 -0.25 -0.58
N SER A 88 -4.53 1.04 -0.66
CA SER A 88 -5.06 1.70 -1.87
C SER A 88 -4.15 1.46 -3.06
N SER A 89 -2.86 1.74 -2.90
CA SER A 89 -1.86 1.52 -3.94
C SER A 89 -1.71 0.04 -4.30
N TYR A 90 -1.80 -0.85 -3.31
CA TYR A 90 -1.79 -2.30 -3.52
C TYR A 90 -2.96 -2.77 -4.39
N LEU A 91 -4.17 -2.28 -4.13
CA LEU A 91 -5.37 -2.65 -4.90
C LEU A 91 -5.34 -2.07 -6.30
N LEU A 92 -5.04 -0.77 -6.46
CA LEU A 92 -4.97 -0.14 -7.78
C LEU A 92 -3.97 -0.85 -8.69
N ASN A 93 -2.78 -1.17 -8.18
CA ASN A 93 -1.76 -1.90 -8.94
C ASN A 93 -2.25 -3.28 -9.44
N ARG A 94 -3.20 -3.91 -8.75
CA ARG A 94 -3.69 -5.26 -9.03
C ARG A 94 -5.04 -5.35 -9.71
N LEU A 95 -5.86 -4.30 -9.59
CA LEU A 95 -7.25 -4.32 -10.05
C LEU A 95 -7.52 -3.29 -11.14
N GLU A 96 -6.80 -2.15 -11.17
CA GLU A 96 -6.99 -1.14 -12.20
C GLU A 96 -6.46 -1.66 -13.54
N VAL A 97 -7.37 -1.79 -14.50
CA VAL A 97 -7.07 -2.30 -15.84
C VAL A 97 -6.75 -1.14 -16.77
N GLY A 98 -5.58 -1.17 -17.40
CA GLY A 98 -5.17 -0.18 -18.37
C GLY A 98 -5.82 -0.38 -19.75
N LYS A 99 -5.50 0.50 -20.70
CA LYS A 99 -6.02 0.47 -22.07
C LYS A 99 -5.69 -0.82 -22.84
N ASP A 100 -4.62 -1.50 -22.45
CA ASP A 100 -4.16 -2.77 -23.01
C ASP A 100 -4.85 -4.00 -22.40
N GLY A 101 -5.84 -3.81 -21.53
CA GLY A 101 -6.57 -4.88 -20.85
C GLY A 101 -5.81 -5.56 -19.71
N LYS A 102 -4.64 -5.02 -19.31
CA LYS A 102 -3.80 -5.58 -18.25
C LYS A 102 -3.67 -4.63 -17.08
N THR A 103 -3.51 -5.21 -15.88
CA THR A 103 -3.15 -4.45 -14.68
C THR A 103 -1.64 -4.15 -14.65
N ALA A 104 -1.23 -3.19 -13.83
CA ALA A 104 0.20 -2.90 -13.64
C ALA A 104 0.94 -4.12 -13.06
N TYR A 105 0.29 -4.87 -12.19
CA TYR A 105 0.82 -6.13 -11.66
C TYR A 105 1.05 -7.18 -12.78
N GLU A 106 0.08 -7.36 -13.70
CA GLU A 106 0.21 -8.29 -14.82
C GLU A 106 1.34 -7.92 -15.76
N ARG A 107 1.53 -6.63 -16.04
CA ARG A 107 2.67 -6.16 -16.85
C ARG A 107 4.02 -6.46 -16.20
N SER A 108 4.09 -6.29 -14.86
CA SER A 108 5.33 -6.49 -14.10
C SER A 108 5.65 -7.97 -13.84
N LYS A 109 4.64 -8.81 -13.59
CA LYS A 109 4.80 -10.19 -13.12
C LYS A 109 4.44 -11.25 -14.14
N GLY A 110 3.87 -10.86 -15.28
CA GLY A 110 3.44 -11.78 -16.33
C GLY A 110 2.23 -12.66 -15.97
N LYS A 111 1.56 -12.42 -14.86
CA LYS A 111 0.43 -13.20 -14.37
C LYS A 111 -0.58 -12.34 -13.62
N ARG A 112 -1.83 -12.76 -13.60
CA ARG A 112 -2.90 -12.10 -12.83
C ARG A 112 -2.63 -12.13 -11.34
N ALA A 113 -2.97 -11.04 -10.67
CA ALA A 113 -2.94 -10.98 -9.22
C ALA A 113 -4.05 -11.83 -8.61
N LYS A 114 -3.75 -12.48 -7.50
CA LYS A 114 -4.78 -13.01 -6.60
C LYS A 114 -4.97 -12.00 -5.48
N VAL A 115 -6.18 -11.48 -5.34
CA VAL A 115 -6.56 -10.59 -4.26
C VAL A 115 -7.50 -11.33 -3.34
N ASN A 116 -7.20 -11.35 -2.05
CA ASN A 116 -8.09 -11.89 -1.04
C ASN A 116 -9.28 -10.93 -0.91
N GLY A 117 -10.51 -11.41 -1.05
CA GLY A 117 -11.72 -10.59 -0.98
C GLY A 117 -12.07 -10.14 0.46
N ILE A 118 -11.06 -9.66 1.20
CA ILE A 118 -11.18 -9.16 2.57
C ILE A 118 -11.11 -7.64 2.50
N GLU A 119 -12.07 -6.98 3.12
CA GLU A 119 -12.14 -5.54 3.10
C GLU A 119 -11.18 -4.90 4.11
N PHE A 120 -10.64 -3.72 3.77
CA PHE A 120 -9.84 -2.94 4.70
C PHE A 120 -10.65 -2.61 5.96
N GLY A 121 -10.06 -2.81 7.14
CA GLY A 121 -10.73 -2.61 8.42
C GLY A 121 -11.75 -3.69 8.80
N GLU A 122 -11.87 -4.78 8.03
CA GLU A 122 -12.74 -5.90 8.40
C GLU A 122 -12.26 -6.59 9.67
N ALA A 123 -13.17 -6.89 10.58
CA ALA A 123 -12.87 -7.63 11.80
C ALA A 123 -12.52 -9.08 11.47
N VAL A 124 -11.37 -9.52 11.94
CA VAL A 124 -10.83 -10.85 11.67
C VAL A 124 -10.28 -11.49 12.96
N LEU A 125 -10.27 -12.81 12.98
CA LEU A 125 -9.43 -13.56 13.89
C LEU A 125 -8.10 -13.85 13.20
N TRP A 126 -6.99 -13.61 13.88
CA TRP A 126 -5.67 -13.88 13.35
C TRP A 126 -4.86 -14.79 14.28
N LYS A 127 -3.97 -15.57 13.69
CA LYS A 127 -3.16 -16.50 14.44
C LYS A 127 -1.82 -15.87 14.79
N ARG A 128 -1.60 -15.63 16.09
CA ARG A 128 -0.34 -15.13 16.62
C ARG A 128 0.78 -16.16 16.43
N ARG A 129 1.96 -15.70 16.02
CA ARG A 129 3.16 -16.54 16.07
C ARG A 129 3.72 -16.51 17.49
N PRO A 130 4.04 -17.66 18.07
CA PRO A 130 4.70 -17.69 19.37
C PRO A 130 6.06 -16.99 19.28
N VAL A 131 6.32 -16.04 20.18
CA VAL A 131 7.62 -15.41 20.37
C VAL A 131 8.28 -16.06 21.56
N GLY A 132 9.44 -16.71 21.36
CA GLY A 132 10.23 -17.25 22.46
C GLY A 132 9.84 -18.62 23.01
N GLY A 133 9.03 -19.41 22.32
CA GLY A 133 8.69 -20.76 22.75
C GLY A 133 7.41 -21.33 22.15
N ALA A 134 7.16 -22.64 22.34
CA ALA A 134 5.91 -23.25 21.92
C ALA A 134 4.78 -22.79 22.84
N LEU A 135 3.67 -22.33 22.27
CA LEU A 135 2.44 -22.12 23.03
C LEU A 135 1.98 -23.45 23.65
N GLY A 136 1.52 -23.42 24.88
CA GLY A 136 0.94 -24.61 25.51
C GLY A 136 -0.18 -25.23 24.68
N LYS A 137 -0.38 -26.54 24.75
CA LYS A 137 -1.36 -27.26 23.93
C LYS A 137 -2.79 -26.71 24.04
N LEU A 138 -3.13 -26.03 25.12
CA LEU A 138 -4.44 -25.45 25.39
C LEU A 138 -4.45 -23.90 25.29
N ALA A 139 -3.38 -23.29 24.77
CA ALA A 139 -3.32 -21.84 24.63
C ALA A 139 -4.28 -21.35 23.55
N VAL A 140 -4.84 -20.17 23.78
CA VAL A 140 -5.65 -19.46 22.76
C VAL A 140 -4.72 -19.07 21.61
N LEU A 141 -5.01 -19.58 20.42
CA LEU A 141 -4.20 -19.37 19.23
C LEU A 141 -4.69 -18.21 18.36
N TRP A 142 -5.93 -17.80 18.56
CA TRP A 142 -6.61 -16.82 17.74
C TRP A 142 -6.92 -15.58 18.57
N GLU A 143 -6.59 -14.43 18.01
CA GLU A 143 -6.82 -13.13 18.61
C GLU A 143 -7.66 -12.26 17.68
N ASP A 144 -8.37 -11.31 18.25
CA ASP A 144 -9.13 -10.31 17.52
C ASP A 144 -8.21 -9.26 16.87
N GLY A 145 -8.57 -8.86 15.67
CA GLY A 145 -7.88 -7.80 14.95
C GLY A 145 -8.68 -7.27 13.79
N ILE A 146 -8.13 -6.27 13.14
CA ILE A 146 -8.67 -5.68 11.92
C ILE A 146 -7.70 -5.92 10.76
N TYR A 147 -8.24 -6.23 9.59
CA TYR A 147 -7.43 -6.45 8.40
C TYR A 147 -6.95 -5.10 7.83
N LEU A 148 -5.63 -4.96 7.64
CA LEU A 148 -4.99 -3.73 7.13
C LEU A 148 -4.34 -3.92 5.76
N GLY A 149 -4.32 -5.13 5.22
CA GLY A 149 -3.77 -5.37 3.89
C GLY A 149 -2.82 -6.55 3.78
N VAL A 150 -1.96 -6.50 2.77
CA VAL A 150 -1.02 -7.58 2.43
C VAL A 150 0.38 -7.01 2.21
N LYS A 151 1.39 -7.63 2.78
CA LYS A 151 2.79 -7.29 2.48
C LYS A 151 3.13 -7.75 1.06
N GLY A 152 3.31 -6.79 0.17
CA GLY A 152 3.48 -7.05 -1.26
C GLY A 152 4.67 -7.95 -1.63
N THR A 153 5.70 -8.01 -0.79
CA THR A 153 6.90 -8.83 -1.00
C THR A 153 6.76 -10.27 -0.55
N THR A 154 6.05 -10.53 0.56
CA THR A 154 5.95 -11.85 1.19
C THR A 154 4.58 -12.49 1.05
N GLY A 155 3.54 -11.70 0.73
CA GLY A 155 2.15 -12.15 0.70
C GLY A 155 1.54 -12.36 2.10
N GLU A 156 2.24 -11.98 3.16
CA GLU A 156 1.72 -12.04 4.53
C GLU A 156 0.61 -11.01 4.73
N LEU A 157 -0.41 -11.39 5.46
CA LEU A 157 -1.52 -10.52 5.82
C LEU A 157 -1.09 -9.59 6.95
N ILE A 158 -1.52 -8.35 6.88
CA ILE A 158 -1.24 -7.33 7.89
C ILE A 158 -2.51 -7.13 8.71
N VAL A 159 -2.38 -7.23 10.02
CA VAL A 159 -3.49 -7.13 10.98
C VAL A 159 -3.14 -6.14 12.07
N GLY A 160 -4.03 -5.20 12.31
CA GLY A 160 -3.98 -4.31 13.48
C GLY A 160 -4.69 -4.98 14.66
N ALA A 161 -4.06 -5.00 15.82
CA ALA A 161 -4.64 -5.45 17.08
C ALA A 161 -4.29 -4.45 18.19
N GLY A 162 -4.87 -4.60 19.38
CA GLY A 162 -4.79 -3.58 20.44
C GLY A 162 -3.39 -3.08 20.81
N GLU A 163 -2.36 -3.90 20.61
CA GLU A 163 -0.98 -3.56 20.97
C GLU A 163 -0.10 -3.15 19.77
N GLY A 164 -0.64 -3.19 18.54
CA GLY A 164 0.13 -2.81 17.35
C GLY A 164 -0.27 -3.52 16.06
N VAL A 165 0.66 -3.58 15.12
CA VAL A 165 0.45 -4.17 13.80
C VAL A 165 1.29 -5.43 13.65
N TYR A 166 0.65 -6.50 13.20
CA TYR A 166 1.23 -7.84 13.11
C TYR A 166 1.16 -8.39 11.69
N ARG A 167 2.05 -9.34 11.40
CA ARG A 167 2.02 -10.11 10.15
C ARG A 167 1.65 -11.54 10.44
N THR A 168 0.71 -12.06 9.68
CA THR A 168 0.26 -13.44 9.80
C THR A 168 0.05 -14.06 8.42
N ARG A 169 0.02 -15.39 8.36
CA ARG A 169 -0.35 -16.13 7.14
C ARG A 169 -1.78 -16.63 7.18
N THR A 170 -2.41 -16.59 8.33
CA THR A 170 -3.71 -17.20 8.53
C THR A 170 -4.62 -16.26 9.30
N ILE A 171 -5.77 -15.98 8.71
CA ILE A 171 -6.87 -15.25 9.35
C ILE A 171 -8.18 -16.01 9.11
N GLN A 172 -9.17 -15.71 9.91
CA GLN A 172 -10.56 -16.11 9.73
C GLN A 172 -11.44 -14.87 9.77
N ARG A 173 -12.40 -14.79 8.87
CA ARG A 173 -13.41 -13.73 8.88
C ARG A 173 -14.38 -13.97 10.02
N LYS A 174 -14.81 -12.91 10.66
CA LYS A 174 -15.87 -12.95 11.66
C LYS A 174 -17.25 -12.86 11.05
#